data_dcc59137fa341f34e12584339690b3ac
#
_entry.id   dcc59137fa341f34e12584339690b3ac
#
_cell.length_a   1.000
_cell.length_b   1.000
_cell.length_c   1.000
_cell.angle_alpha   90.00
_cell.angle_beta   90.00
_cell.angle_gamma   90.00
#
_symmetry.space_group_name_H-M   'P 1'
#
loop_
_entity.id
_entity.type
_entity.pdbx_description
1 polymer ?
#
loop_
_entity_poly.entity_id
_entity_poly.type
_entity_poly.pdbx_seq_one_letter_code
_entity_poly.pdbx_strand_id
1 'polypeptide(L)'
;MKIKHIHAREILDSRGTPTVEAEVTLESGHIGVASVPSGASTGEHEAIELRDGDPSRYFGKGVLKAVSNVNEIIAPELIGMSVFEQSAIDRKMRILDGTENKSRLGANAILAVSLAVAKAAAACLGTPLYRYLGAPNSNVLPIPMMNIINGGSHSDSPIAFQEFMIRPVGALSFSEGLRMGDEVFHCLKKILKGKGHNTAVGDEGGFAPLLSGTEEALELIMSAIDLAGYTPGRDVTLALDCASSEFYKDEMYDYRIFEGEKGRVLTREEQVKYLKSLVDKYPIDSIEDGMSENDWLGWVRLTQELGDRCQLVGDDLFVTNVHYLKKGIDMNCANAILVKLNQIGTLTETLEAIALAQRNGYKAIISHRSGETEDTTIADLSVATDSGQIKTGSLSRSERIAKYNRLLKIEEELKGQAVYGLLV
;
A
#
# COMPACT_ATOMS: atom_id res chain seq x y z
N MET A 1 -4.20 -15.48 27.87
CA MET A 1 -3.24 -14.44 28.33
C MET A 1 -3.92 -13.08 28.24
N LYS A 2 -3.90 -12.27 29.31
CA LYS A 2 -4.66 -11.03 29.38
C LYS A 2 -3.78 -9.81 29.10
N ILE A 3 -4.40 -8.79 28.54
CA ILE A 3 -3.82 -7.47 28.36
C ILE A 3 -3.71 -6.81 29.74
N LYS A 4 -2.48 -6.40 30.11
CA LYS A 4 -2.18 -5.75 31.39
C LYS A 4 -2.14 -4.22 31.26
N HIS A 5 -1.56 -3.73 30.17
CA HIS A 5 -1.37 -2.29 29.94
C HIS A 5 -1.38 -1.98 28.45
N ILE A 6 -1.91 -0.84 28.10
CA ILE A 6 -1.86 -0.25 26.75
C ILE A 6 -1.40 1.19 26.90
N HIS A 7 -0.43 1.60 26.08
CA HIS A 7 0.09 2.96 26.06
C HIS A 7 0.36 3.39 24.62
N ALA A 8 -0.08 4.59 24.26
CA ALA A 8 0.23 5.20 22.99
C ALA A 8 1.06 6.46 23.15
N ARG A 9 1.85 6.75 22.11
CA ARG A 9 2.66 7.96 22.00
C ARG A 9 2.61 8.53 20.59
N GLU A 10 2.91 9.81 20.48
CA GLU A 10 3.16 10.47 19.22
C GLU A 10 4.61 10.22 18.80
N ILE A 11 4.82 9.77 17.57
CA ILE A 11 6.13 9.62 16.92
C ILE A 11 6.12 10.36 15.58
N LEU A 12 7.24 10.40 14.88
CA LEU A 12 7.32 10.97 13.52
C LEU A 12 7.36 9.86 12.46
N ASP A 13 6.64 10.09 11.38
CA ASP A 13 6.72 9.26 10.18
C ASP A 13 7.93 9.62 9.29
N SER A 14 8.10 8.94 8.17
CA SER A 14 9.20 9.13 7.21
C SER A 14 9.24 10.53 6.56
N ARG A 15 8.17 11.30 6.70
CA ARG A 15 8.07 12.70 6.21
C ARG A 15 8.29 13.72 7.32
N GLY A 16 8.56 13.28 8.57
CA GLY A 16 8.62 14.13 9.74
C GLY A 16 7.24 14.63 10.21
N THR A 17 6.16 13.97 9.77
CA THR A 17 4.80 14.26 10.21
C THR A 17 4.42 13.36 11.40
N PRO A 18 3.74 13.88 12.44
CA PRO A 18 3.33 13.08 13.57
C PRO A 18 2.42 11.91 13.18
N THR A 19 2.63 10.77 13.84
CA THR A 19 1.75 9.60 13.77
C THR A 19 1.68 8.89 15.12
N VAL A 20 0.83 7.86 15.24
CA VAL A 20 0.56 7.14 16.48
C VAL A 20 1.35 5.83 16.52
N GLU A 21 2.02 5.59 17.66
CA GLU A 21 2.54 4.29 18.05
C GLU A 21 1.81 3.81 19.30
N ALA A 22 1.38 2.54 19.31
CA ALA A 22 0.81 1.91 20.50
C ALA A 22 1.65 0.72 20.96
N GLU A 23 1.72 0.54 22.27
CA GLU A 23 2.36 -0.57 22.96
C GLU A 23 1.33 -1.31 23.81
N VAL A 24 1.27 -2.62 23.65
CA VAL A 24 0.43 -3.53 24.43
C VAL A 24 1.31 -4.47 25.23
N THR A 25 1.20 -4.39 26.57
CA THR A 25 1.92 -5.27 27.50
C THR A 25 0.95 -6.29 28.09
N LEU A 26 1.36 -7.57 28.09
CA LEU A 26 0.60 -8.68 28.66
C LEU A 26 0.97 -8.96 30.13
N GLU A 27 0.10 -9.68 30.84
CA GLU A 27 0.40 -10.15 32.21
C GLU A 27 1.69 -11.00 32.29
N SER A 28 2.03 -11.70 31.19
CA SER A 28 3.27 -12.48 31.04
C SER A 28 4.53 -11.64 30.81
N GLY A 29 4.39 -10.33 30.64
CA GLY A 29 5.50 -9.44 30.30
C GLY A 29 5.83 -9.35 28.81
N HIS A 30 5.18 -10.12 27.91
CA HIS A 30 5.36 -9.95 26.48
C HIS A 30 4.75 -8.63 26.03
N ILE A 31 5.40 -8.01 25.03
CA ILE A 31 5.05 -6.68 24.53
C ILE A 31 4.84 -6.77 23.00
N GLY A 32 3.83 -6.08 22.51
CA GLY A 32 3.63 -5.83 21.09
C GLY A 32 3.61 -4.32 20.86
N VAL A 33 4.36 -3.86 19.86
CA VAL A 33 4.43 -2.44 19.46
C VAL A 33 4.06 -2.30 18.01
N ALA A 34 3.22 -1.33 17.69
CA ALA A 34 2.84 -1.02 16.32
C ALA A 34 2.75 0.48 16.08
N SER A 35 3.32 0.92 14.96
CA SER A 35 3.27 2.30 14.48
C SER A 35 2.45 2.35 13.21
N VAL A 36 1.53 3.31 13.10
CA VAL A 36 0.63 3.40 11.94
C VAL A 36 1.15 4.34 10.86
N PRO A 37 0.94 4.01 9.58
CA PRO A 37 1.30 4.89 8.46
C PRO A 37 0.26 5.99 8.26
N SER A 38 0.60 6.97 7.40
CA SER A 38 -0.24 8.11 7.05
C SER A 38 -0.21 8.38 5.54
N GLY A 39 -1.35 8.60 4.91
CA GLY A 39 -1.45 8.94 3.49
C GLY A 39 -1.10 10.41 3.19
N ALA A 40 -0.63 10.70 1.96
CA ALA A 40 -0.56 12.05 1.40
C ALA A 40 -1.82 12.37 0.62
N SER A 41 -2.20 11.53 -0.33
CA SER A 41 -3.50 11.48 -0.97
C SER A 41 -4.40 10.49 -0.21
N THR A 42 -5.70 10.79 -0.13
CA THR A 42 -6.66 9.93 0.58
C THR A 42 -7.92 9.81 -0.25
N GLY A 43 -8.42 8.60 -0.44
CA GLY A 43 -9.73 8.35 -1.04
C GLY A 43 -10.85 8.97 -0.19
N GLU A 44 -11.90 9.41 -0.83
CA GLU A 44 -13.04 10.12 -0.19
C GLU A 44 -13.70 9.30 0.94
N HIS A 45 -13.62 7.98 0.84
CA HIS A 45 -14.29 7.05 1.74
C HIS A 45 -13.37 6.35 2.75
N GLU A 46 -12.12 6.79 2.88
CA GLU A 46 -11.21 6.25 3.90
C GLU A 46 -11.70 6.52 5.33
N ALA A 47 -11.34 5.62 6.24
CA ALA A 47 -11.51 5.87 7.66
C ALA A 47 -10.65 7.07 8.10
N ILE A 48 -11.15 7.85 9.05
CA ILE A 48 -10.59 9.15 9.41
C ILE A 48 -9.31 9.00 10.24
N GLU A 49 -8.21 9.52 9.73
CA GLU A 49 -7.01 9.77 10.50
C GLU A 49 -7.22 11.01 11.37
N LEU A 50 -7.34 10.81 12.69
CA LEU A 50 -7.63 11.92 13.61
C LEU A 50 -6.39 12.79 13.82
N ARG A 51 -6.51 14.07 13.46
CA ARG A 51 -5.51 15.12 13.65
C ARG A 51 -5.98 16.14 14.67
N ASP A 52 -5.03 16.78 15.37
CA ASP A 52 -5.34 17.75 16.43
C ASP A 52 -5.99 19.03 15.88
N GLY A 53 -5.61 19.45 14.66
CA GLY A 53 -6.11 20.68 14.03
C GLY A 53 -5.61 21.95 14.71
N ASP A 54 -4.61 21.87 15.61
CA ASP A 54 -3.98 23.02 16.24
C ASP A 54 -2.83 23.56 15.38
N PRO A 55 -2.99 24.73 14.73
CA PRO A 55 -1.96 25.28 13.84
C PRO A 55 -0.64 25.59 14.53
N SER A 56 -0.66 25.82 15.87
CA SER A 56 0.53 26.13 16.64
C SER A 56 1.46 24.94 16.86
N ARG A 57 0.94 23.71 16.60
CA ARG A 57 1.66 22.48 16.79
C ARG A 57 1.62 21.61 15.52
N TYR A 58 2.80 21.35 14.92
CA TYR A 58 2.95 20.62 13.66
C TYR A 58 2.00 21.12 12.54
N PHE A 59 1.70 22.42 12.51
CA PHE A 59 0.80 23.01 11.52
C PHE A 59 -0.59 22.36 11.45
N GLY A 60 -1.12 21.91 12.60
CA GLY A 60 -2.39 21.22 12.71
C GLY A 60 -2.33 19.69 12.56
N LYS A 61 -1.16 19.15 12.20
CA LYS A 61 -0.98 17.71 11.92
C LYS A 61 -0.62 16.86 13.16
N GLY A 62 -0.60 17.42 14.37
CA GLY A 62 -0.39 16.67 15.62
C GLY A 62 -1.43 15.55 15.81
N VAL A 63 -1.13 14.55 16.65
CA VAL A 63 -2.00 13.38 16.90
C VAL A 63 -2.23 13.12 18.40
N LEU A 64 -2.06 14.15 19.25
CA LEU A 64 -2.27 13.98 20.69
C LEU A 64 -3.71 13.63 21.07
N LYS A 65 -4.72 14.07 20.30
CA LYS A 65 -6.10 13.63 20.49
C LYS A 65 -6.25 12.12 20.28
N ALA A 66 -5.66 11.58 19.23
CA ALA A 66 -5.65 10.15 18.98
C ALA A 66 -4.89 9.37 20.08
N VAL A 67 -3.76 9.90 20.51
CA VAL A 67 -2.97 9.35 21.65
C VAL A 67 -3.79 9.34 22.94
N SER A 68 -4.45 10.45 23.27
CA SER A 68 -5.34 10.54 24.44
C SER A 68 -6.50 9.55 24.33
N ASN A 69 -7.13 9.41 23.14
CA ASN A 69 -8.18 8.43 22.92
C ASN A 69 -7.72 6.99 23.19
N VAL A 70 -6.49 6.64 22.82
CA VAL A 70 -5.93 5.33 23.17
C VAL A 70 -5.75 5.21 24.67
N ASN A 71 -5.09 6.18 25.33
CA ASN A 71 -4.67 6.05 26.72
C ASN A 71 -5.84 6.16 27.71
N GLU A 72 -6.85 6.99 27.40
CA GLU A 72 -7.92 7.35 28.32
C GLU A 72 -9.26 6.68 28.02
N ILE A 73 -9.49 6.27 26.76
CA ILE A 73 -10.77 5.67 26.34
C ILE A 73 -10.60 4.20 25.96
N ILE A 74 -9.67 3.86 25.04
CA ILE A 74 -9.53 2.50 24.53
C ILE A 74 -8.87 1.60 25.58
N ALA A 75 -7.75 2.03 26.17
CA ALA A 75 -6.98 1.20 27.08
C ALA A 75 -7.79 0.70 28.30
N PRO A 76 -8.55 1.53 29.04
CA PRO A 76 -9.34 1.06 30.17
C PRO A 76 -10.35 -0.03 29.81
N GLU A 77 -10.88 0.03 28.60
CA GLU A 77 -11.90 -0.89 28.10
C GLU A 77 -11.34 -2.25 27.63
N LEU A 78 -10.06 -2.30 27.27
CA LEU A 78 -9.42 -3.51 26.76
C LEU A 78 -8.57 -4.24 27.81
N ILE A 79 -8.13 -3.57 28.88
CA ILE A 79 -7.40 -4.20 29.99
C ILE A 79 -8.21 -5.36 30.55
N GLY A 80 -7.54 -6.52 30.74
CA GLY A 80 -8.15 -7.75 31.23
C GLY A 80 -8.76 -8.63 30.13
N MET A 81 -8.91 -8.15 28.89
CA MET A 81 -9.33 -8.98 27.77
C MET A 81 -8.22 -9.96 27.35
N SER A 82 -8.62 -11.07 26.76
CA SER A 82 -7.68 -12.04 26.20
C SER A 82 -7.05 -11.49 24.92
N VAL A 83 -5.71 -11.48 24.84
CA VAL A 83 -4.97 -11.00 23.66
C VAL A 83 -5.24 -11.82 22.41
N PHE A 84 -5.74 -13.07 22.56
CA PHE A 84 -6.04 -13.97 21.43
C PHE A 84 -7.41 -13.73 20.81
N GLU A 85 -8.21 -12.81 21.37
CA GLU A 85 -9.55 -12.51 20.87
C GLU A 85 -9.53 -11.25 19.97
N GLN A 86 -8.68 -11.25 18.93
CA GLN A 86 -8.47 -10.11 18.04
C GLN A 86 -9.78 -9.50 17.53
N SER A 87 -10.68 -10.33 16.98
CA SER A 87 -11.95 -9.86 16.44
C SER A 87 -12.87 -9.22 17.50
N ALA A 88 -12.86 -9.75 18.72
CA ALA A 88 -13.63 -9.18 19.82
C ALA A 88 -13.05 -7.82 20.28
N ILE A 89 -11.72 -7.70 20.31
CA ILE A 89 -11.01 -6.47 20.64
C ILE A 89 -11.31 -5.39 19.59
N ASP A 90 -11.12 -5.71 18.31
CA ASP A 90 -11.37 -4.78 17.20
C ASP A 90 -12.84 -4.36 17.16
N ARG A 91 -13.76 -5.29 17.32
CA ARG A 91 -15.19 -5.01 17.42
C ARG A 91 -15.51 -4.08 18.61
N LYS A 92 -14.87 -4.30 19.77
CA LYS A 92 -15.09 -3.43 20.93
C LYS A 92 -14.63 -2.00 20.66
N MET A 93 -13.47 -1.82 20.03
CA MET A 93 -12.97 -0.48 19.64
C MET A 93 -13.90 0.21 18.63
N ARG A 94 -14.43 -0.54 17.66
CA ARG A 94 -15.42 0.00 16.70
C ARG A 94 -16.71 0.43 17.38
N ILE A 95 -17.22 -0.34 18.34
CA ILE A 95 -18.41 0.03 19.14
C ILE A 95 -18.12 1.25 20.00
N LEU A 96 -16.93 1.35 20.59
CA LEU A 96 -16.50 2.53 21.35
C LEU A 96 -16.44 3.77 20.47
N ASP A 97 -15.96 3.66 19.24
CA ASP A 97 -15.99 4.78 18.29
C ASP A 97 -17.42 5.17 17.91
N GLY A 98 -18.24 4.21 17.52
CA GLY A 98 -19.65 4.38 17.22
C GLY A 98 -19.95 5.14 15.93
N THR A 99 -18.93 5.46 15.11
CA THR A 99 -19.08 6.08 13.79
C THR A 99 -18.67 5.10 12.68
N GLU A 100 -19.20 5.28 11.48
CA GLU A 100 -18.92 4.40 10.35
C GLU A 100 -17.44 4.49 9.92
N ASN A 101 -16.90 5.71 9.90
CA ASN A 101 -15.56 6.01 9.42
C ASN A 101 -14.53 6.26 10.53
N LYS A 102 -14.80 5.84 11.76
CA LYS A 102 -13.90 5.97 12.93
C LYS A 102 -13.50 7.42 13.25
N SER A 103 -14.39 8.37 12.97
CA SER A 103 -14.10 9.81 13.13
C SER A 103 -14.03 10.27 14.58
N ARG A 104 -14.57 9.53 15.54
CA ARG A 104 -14.61 9.93 16.95
C ARG A 104 -13.30 9.61 17.67
N LEU A 105 -12.79 8.40 17.55
CA LEU A 105 -11.54 7.99 18.21
C LEU A 105 -10.33 8.14 17.29
N GLY A 106 -10.52 8.02 15.99
CA GLY A 106 -9.50 8.03 14.95
C GLY A 106 -9.10 6.62 14.52
N ALA A 107 -9.08 6.39 13.20
CA ALA A 107 -8.61 5.13 12.63
C ALA A 107 -7.15 4.85 13.00
N ASN A 108 -6.32 5.89 13.11
CA ASN A 108 -4.94 5.79 13.55
C ASN A 108 -4.82 5.28 15.00
N ALA A 109 -5.65 5.77 15.92
CA ALA A 109 -5.70 5.30 17.31
C ALA A 109 -6.12 3.83 17.39
N ILE A 110 -7.19 3.47 16.69
CA ILE A 110 -7.77 2.12 16.69
C ILE A 110 -6.78 1.13 16.04
N LEU A 111 -6.22 1.46 14.89
CA LEU A 111 -5.30 0.58 14.17
C LEU A 111 -4.02 0.32 14.95
N ALA A 112 -3.43 1.35 15.58
CA ALA A 112 -2.22 1.18 16.36
C ALA A 112 -2.40 0.13 17.48
N VAL A 113 -3.52 0.18 18.19
CA VAL A 113 -3.86 -0.80 19.22
C VAL A 113 -4.15 -2.17 18.62
N SER A 114 -4.93 -2.25 17.54
CA SER A 114 -5.28 -3.49 16.85
C SER A 114 -4.03 -4.28 16.44
N LEU A 115 -3.04 -3.62 15.83
CA LEU A 115 -1.79 -4.24 15.40
C LEU A 115 -0.88 -4.59 16.58
N ALA A 116 -0.79 -3.73 17.58
CA ALA A 116 0.00 -4.00 18.78
C ALA A 116 -0.52 -5.23 19.56
N VAL A 117 -1.84 -5.43 19.60
CA VAL A 117 -2.48 -6.64 20.17
C VAL A 117 -2.03 -7.89 19.42
N ALA A 118 -2.10 -7.90 18.08
CA ALA A 118 -1.68 -9.03 17.28
C ALA A 118 -0.20 -9.38 17.48
N LYS A 119 0.66 -8.36 17.54
CA LYS A 119 2.09 -8.53 17.80
C LYS A 119 2.37 -9.06 19.21
N ALA A 120 1.66 -8.58 20.23
CA ALA A 120 1.77 -9.08 21.60
C ALA A 120 1.32 -10.56 21.68
N ALA A 121 0.26 -10.93 20.98
CA ALA A 121 -0.22 -12.31 20.89
C ALA A 121 0.83 -13.24 20.23
N ALA A 122 1.39 -12.83 19.10
CA ALA A 122 2.45 -13.56 18.41
C ALA A 122 3.69 -13.74 19.30
N ALA A 123 4.14 -12.67 19.97
CA ALA A 123 5.25 -12.71 20.92
C ALA A 123 4.98 -13.66 22.08
N CYS A 124 3.77 -13.65 22.64
CA CYS A 124 3.36 -14.53 23.73
C CYS A 124 3.39 -16.03 23.33
N LEU A 125 3.10 -16.34 22.08
CA LEU A 125 3.18 -17.69 21.53
C LEU A 125 4.58 -18.08 21.06
N GLY A 126 5.55 -17.15 21.10
CA GLY A 126 6.91 -17.39 20.60
C GLY A 126 6.93 -17.66 19.09
N THR A 127 5.98 -17.11 18.33
CA THR A 127 5.84 -17.32 16.89
C THR A 127 5.97 -16.01 16.12
N PRO A 128 6.54 -15.98 14.89
CA PRO A 128 6.57 -14.80 14.06
C PRO A 128 5.15 -14.34 13.70
N LEU A 129 4.98 -13.03 13.45
CA LEU A 129 3.67 -12.44 13.18
C LEU A 129 2.99 -13.08 11.95
N TYR A 130 3.74 -13.34 10.86
CA TYR A 130 3.16 -13.97 9.67
C TYR A 130 2.60 -15.39 9.94
N ARG A 131 3.21 -16.13 10.87
CA ARG A 131 2.70 -17.45 11.29
C ARG A 131 1.49 -17.35 12.21
N TYR A 132 1.46 -16.32 13.05
CA TYR A 132 0.32 -16.09 13.94
C TYR A 132 -0.94 -15.67 13.17
N LEU A 133 -0.78 -14.80 12.16
CA LEU A 133 -1.89 -14.31 11.35
C LEU A 133 -2.32 -15.28 10.25
N GLY A 134 -1.39 -16.08 9.74
CA GLY A 134 -1.60 -16.95 8.60
C GLY A 134 -2.03 -18.37 8.94
N ALA A 135 -2.13 -19.17 7.90
CA ALA A 135 -2.36 -20.62 8.00
C ALA A 135 -1.02 -21.37 8.25
N PRO A 136 -1.06 -22.63 8.72
CA PRO A 136 0.16 -23.42 8.91
C PRO A 136 1.04 -23.58 7.66
N ASN A 137 0.45 -23.47 6.48
CA ASN A 137 1.10 -23.57 5.17
C ASN A 137 1.33 -22.24 4.47
N SER A 138 1.09 -21.09 5.13
CA SER A 138 1.40 -19.78 4.54
C SER A 138 2.90 -19.66 4.30
N ASN A 139 3.30 -19.64 3.03
CA ASN A 139 4.70 -19.63 2.58
C ASN A 139 4.94 -18.89 1.26
N VAL A 140 3.94 -18.14 0.79
CA VAL A 140 4.06 -17.37 -0.44
C VAL A 140 4.74 -16.03 -0.14
N LEU A 141 5.98 -15.86 -0.64
CA LEU A 141 6.70 -14.59 -0.65
C LEU A 141 6.15 -13.73 -1.78
N PRO A 142 5.79 -12.46 -1.51
CA PRO A 142 5.14 -11.60 -2.50
C PRO A 142 6.12 -11.13 -3.58
N ILE A 143 5.64 -11.00 -4.83
CA ILE A 143 6.32 -10.23 -5.87
C ILE A 143 6.22 -8.74 -5.47
N PRO A 144 7.35 -8.04 -5.32
CA PRO A 144 7.32 -6.62 -5.01
C PRO A 144 6.97 -5.78 -6.25
N MET A 145 6.09 -4.80 -6.04
CA MET A 145 5.79 -3.72 -6.97
C MET A 145 6.61 -2.50 -6.50
N MET A 146 7.72 -2.23 -7.19
CA MET A 146 8.73 -1.27 -6.73
C MET A 146 8.59 0.05 -7.48
N ASN A 147 8.15 1.10 -6.80
CA ASN A 147 8.01 2.43 -7.38
C ASN A 147 9.39 3.06 -7.65
N ILE A 148 9.83 3.18 -8.90
CA ILE A 148 11.16 3.69 -9.28
C ILE A 148 11.14 5.07 -9.95
N ILE A 149 9.99 5.54 -10.46
CA ILE A 149 9.77 6.92 -10.93
C ILE A 149 8.44 7.42 -10.37
N ASN A 150 8.46 8.63 -9.82
CA ASN A 150 7.29 9.33 -9.30
C ASN A 150 6.83 10.44 -10.26
N GLY A 151 5.52 10.64 -10.32
CA GLY A 151 4.84 11.76 -10.96
C GLY A 151 3.65 12.21 -10.11
N GLY A 152 2.63 12.80 -10.73
CA GLY A 152 1.41 13.25 -10.07
C GLY A 152 1.68 14.07 -8.82
N SER A 153 0.90 13.84 -7.78
CA SER A 153 1.06 14.51 -6.48
C SER A 153 2.33 14.10 -5.71
N HIS A 154 3.07 13.07 -6.16
CA HIS A 154 4.31 12.60 -5.54
C HIS A 154 5.58 13.27 -6.09
N SER A 155 5.47 14.19 -7.05
CA SER A 155 6.59 14.84 -7.72
C SER A 155 6.21 16.19 -8.30
N ASP A 156 7.18 17.07 -8.47
CA ASP A 156 7.04 18.31 -9.25
C ASP A 156 7.19 18.07 -10.77
N SER A 157 7.28 16.81 -11.19
CA SER A 157 7.39 16.44 -12.61
C SER A 157 6.05 16.66 -13.32
N PRO A 158 6.03 17.19 -14.55
CA PRO A 158 4.82 17.40 -15.32
C PRO A 158 4.32 16.07 -15.95
N ILE A 159 4.03 15.08 -15.10
CA ILE A 159 3.50 13.76 -15.45
C ILE A 159 2.25 13.54 -14.60
N ALA A 160 1.12 13.19 -15.23
CA ALA A 160 -0.13 13.00 -14.50
C ALA A 160 -0.14 11.71 -13.66
N PHE A 161 0.45 10.61 -14.14
CA PHE A 161 0.48 9.36 -13.41
C PHE A 161 1.43 9.43 -12.21
N GLN A 162 0.98 8.89 -11.08
CA GLN A 162 1.61 9.05 -9.79
C GLN A 162 2.84 8.17 -9.60
N GLU A 163 2.77 6.90 -10.06
CA GLU A 163 3.85 5.95 -9.85
C GLU A 163 4.09 5.05 -11.07
N PHE A 164 5.39 4.84 -11.33
CA PHE A 164 5.88 3.90 -12.34
C PHE A 164 6.70 2.82 -11.62
N MET A 165 6.16 1.61 -11.62
CA MET A 165 6.71 0.49 -10.86
C MET A 165 7.29 -0.58 -11.76
N ILE A 166 8.29 -1.31 -11.24
CA ILE A 166 8.77 -2.56 -11.81
C ILE A 166 8.34 -3.74 -10.94
N ARG A 167 8.14 -4.88 -11.59
CA ARG A 167 7.78 -6.16 -10.96
C ARG A 167 8.71 -7.25 -11.47
N PRO A 168 9.62 -7.81 -10.66
CA PRO A 168 10.58 -8.84 -11.07
C PRO A 168 9.91 -10.24 -11.10
N VAL A 169 8.99 -10.43 -12.04
CA VAL A 169 8.15 -11.64 -12.15
C VAL A 169 8.91 -12.89 -12.59
N GLY A 170 10.06 -12.74 -13.25
CA GLY A 170 10.89 -13.84 -13.72
C GLY A 170 11.85 -14.40 -12.67
N ALA A 171 11.89 -13.84 -11.45
CA ALA A 171 12.74 -14.33 -10.38
C ALA A 171 12.22 -15.67 -9.82
N LEU A 172 13.16 -16.50 -9.32
CA LEU A 172 12.85 -17.81 -8.72
C LEU A 172 12.70 -17.75 -7.19
N SER A 173 13.06 -16.61 -6.58
CA SER A 173 13.00 -16.38 -5.13
C SER A 173 12.78 -14.90 -4.85
N PHE A 174 12.36 -14.58 -3.63
CA PHE A 174 12.19 -13.19 -3.22
C PHE A 174 13.54 -12.45 -3.22
N SER A 175 14.59 -13.06 -2.71
CA SER A 175 15.94 -12.50 -2.68
C SER A 175 16.48 -12.21 -4.08
N GLU A 176 16.20 -13.07 -5.07
CA GLU A 176 16.53 -12.82 -6.47
C GLU A 176 15.73 -11.66 -7.04
N GLY A 177 14.42 -11.64 -6.81
CA GLY A 177 13.54 -10.56 -7.26
C GLY A 177 13.95 -9.19 -6.69
N LEU A 178 14.33 -9.15 -5.41
CA LEU A 178 14.84 -7.94 -4.79
C LEU A 178 16.16 -7.48 -5.43
N ARG A 179 17.10 -8.40 -5.70
CA ARG A 179 18.36 -8.10 -6.40
C ARG A 179 18.10 -7.55 -7.82
N MET A 180 17.22 -8.20 -8.58
CA MET A 180 16.84 -7.74 -9.93
C MET A 180 16.31 -6.31 -9.90
N GLY A 181 15.40 -6.02 -8.97
CA GLY A 181 14.86 -4.66 -8.79
C GLY A 181 15.94 -3.63 -8.46
N ASP A 182 16.87 -3.95 -7.56
CA ASP A 182 17.97 -3.07 -7.17
C ASP A 182 18.92 -2.77 -8.35
N GLU A 183 19.27 -3.77 -9.12
CA GLU A 183 20.10 -3.62 -10.31
C GLU A 183 19.41 -2.72 -11.36
N VAL A 184 18.12 -2.88 -11.60
CA VAL A 184 17.34 -1.99 -12.49
C VAL A 184 17.28 -0.56 -11.94
N PHE A 185 17.03 -0.39 -10.64
CA PHE A 185 17.00 0.92 -9.98
C PHE A 185 18.32 1.66 -10.15
N HIS A 186 19.46 0.99 -9.95
CA HIS A 186 20.78 1.58 -10.13
C HIS A 186 21.11 1.87 -11.60
N CYS A 187 20.68 1.03 -12.55
CA CYS A 187 20.78 1.30 -13.98
C CYS A 187 19.96 2.52 -14.37
N LEU A 188 18.72 2.67 -13.86
CA LEU A 188 17.89 3.85 -14.07
C LEU A 188 18.58 5.12 -13.56
N LYS A 189 19.16 5.07 -12.36
CA LYS A 189 19.95 6.19 -11.82
C LYS A 189 21.08 6.61 -12.73
N LYS A 190 21.80 5.65 -13.32
CA LYS A 190 22.89 5.90 -14.26
C LYS A 190 22.38 6.56 -15.55
N ILE A 191 21.26 6.08 -16.09
CA ILE A 191 20.63 6.65 -17.30
C ILE A 191 20.18 8.09 -17.04
N LEU A 192 19.45 8.32 -15.94
CA LEU A 192 18.96 9.66 -15.56
C LEU A 192 20.13 10.66 -15.44
N LYS A 193 21.20 10.29 -14.72
CA LYS A 193 22.40 11.11 -14.60
C LYS A 193 23.07 11.39 -15.96
N GLY A 194 23.17 10.36 -16.81
CA GLY A 194 23.74 10.47 -18.14
C GLY A 194 22.98 11.43 -19.06
N LYS A 195 21.67 11.56 -18.85
CA LYS A 195 20.79 12.51 -19.55
C LYS A 195 20.70 13.89 -18.86
N GLY A 196 21.37 14.09 -17.72
CA GLY A 196 21.35 15.35 -16.99
C GLY A 196 20.13 15.55 -16.08
N HIS A 197 19.33 14.52 -15.85
CA HIS A 197 18.19 14.58 -14.93
C HIS A 197 18.62 14.49 -13.47
N ASN A 198 17.80 15.08 -12.59
CA ASN A 198 17.93 14.94 -11.15
C ASN A 198 17.66 13.49 -10.73
N THR A 199 18.41 13.01 -9.74
CA THR A 199 18.23 11.67 -9.13
C THR A 199 17.93 11.75 -7.63
N ALA A 200 17.37 12.88 -7.17
CA ALA A 200 16.73 12.95 -5.86
C ALA A 200 15.50 12.02 -5.84
N VAL A 201 15.20 11.50 -4.66
CA VAL A 201 14.09 10.55 -4.47
C VAL A 201 12.91 11.23 -3.77
N GLY A 202 11.70 10.83 -4.12
CA GLY A 202 10.48 11.24 -3.47
C GLY A 202 10.23 10.49 -2.15
N ASP A 203 9.03 10.68 -1.60
CA ASP A 203 8.62 10.12 -0.31
C ASP A 203 8.68 8.59 -0.25
N GLU A 204 8.50 7.92 -1.36
CA GLU A 204 8.50 6.47 -1.48
C GLU A 204 9.82 5.88 -1.97
N GLY A 205 10.85 6.72 -2.16
CA GLY A 205 12.20 6.29 -2.52
C GLY A 205 12.47 6.15 -4.01
N GLY A 206 11.47 6.31 -4.89
CA GLY A 206 11.63 6.39 -6.34
C GLY A 206 12.18 7.74 -6.78
N PHE A 207 12.80 7.81 -7.97
CA PHE A 207 13.31 9.07 -8.52
C PHE A 207 12.17 10.01 -8.91
N ALA A 208 12.42 11.31 -8.83
CA ALA A 208 11.51 12.38 -9.23
C ALA A 208 12.16 13.31 -10.29
N PRO A 209 12.50 12.77 -11.49
CA PRO A 209 13.10 13.57 -12.55
C PRO A 209 12.04 14.42 -13.24
N LEU A 210 12.46 15.57 -13.80
CA LEU A 210 11.60 16.35 -14.69
C LEU A 210 11.60 15.69 -16.07
N LEU A 211 10.50 15.02 -16.41
CA LEU A 211 10.31 14.34 -17.69
C LEU A 211 9.17 15.01 -18.47
N SER A 212 9.07 14.71 -19.77
CA SER A 212 8.09 15.33 -20.66
C SER A 212 6.73 14.65 -20.68
N GLY A 213 6.58 13.47 -20.03
CA GLY A 213 5.33 12.72 -19.96
C GLY A 213 5.51 11.25 -19.62
N THR A 214 4.39 10.55 -19.58
CA THR A 214 4.27 9.13 -19.22
C THR A 214 5.14 8.22 -20.08
N GLU A 215 5.13 8.41 -21.39
CA GLU A 215 5.86 7.56 -22.33
C GLU A 215 7.37 7.67 -22.16
N GLU A 216 7.91 8.87 -21.86
CA GLU A 216 9.33 9.03 -21.58
C GLU A 216 9.74 8.27 -20.29
N ALA A 217 8.91 8.32 -19.26
CA ALA A 217 9.17 7.56 -18.03
C ALA A 217 9.25 6.05 -18.33
N LEU A 218 8.29 5.52 -19.08
CA LEU A 218 8.25 4.11 -19.47
C LEU A 218 9.48 3.70 -20.30
N GLU A 219 9.88 4.51 -21.28
CA GLU A 219 11.06 4.23 -22.14
C GLU A 219 12.37 4.26 -21.34
N LEU A 220 12.49 5.14 -20.35
CA LEU A 220 13.65 5.16 -19.45
C LEU A 220 13.72 3.89 -18.60
N ILE A 221 12.59 3.42 -18.09
CA ILE A 221 12.51 2.18 -17.33
C ILE A 221 12.83 0.97 -18.20
N MET A 222 12.28 0.88 -19.42
CA MET A 222 12.62 -0.17 -20.37
C MET A 222 14.12 -0.22 -20.64
N SER A 223 14.72 0.95 -20.89
CA SER A 223 16.17 1.06 -21.10
C SER A 223 16.99 0.63 -19.86
N ALA A 224 16.45 0.87 -18.65
CA ALA A 224 17.11 0.46 -17.41
C ALA A 224 17.06 -1.06 -17.20
N ILE A 225 15.93 -1.70 -17.55
CA ILE A 225 15.77 -3.16 -17.51
C ILE A 225 16.76 -3.83 -18.47
N ASP A 226 16.83 -3.34 -19.72
CA ASP A 226 17.79 -3.85 -20.71
C ASP A 226 19.25 -3.64 -20.27
N LEU A 227 19.58 -2.45 -19.73
CA LEU A 227 20.93 -2.15 -19.24
C LEU A 227 21.34 -3.03 -18.06
N ALA A 228 20.39 -3.46 -17.23
CA ALA A 228 20.58 -4.38 -16.12
C ALA A 228 20.75 -5.84 -16.61
N GLY A 229 20.52 -6.12 -17.90
CA GLY A 229 20.66 -7.46 -18.49
C GLY A 229 19.41 -8.33 -18.40
N TYR A 230 18.25 -7.73 -18.08
CA TYR A 230 16.97 -8.42 -18.01
C TYR A 230 16.10 -8.16 -19.24
N THR A 231 15.19 -9.08 -19.53
CA THR A 231 14.24 -8.96 -20.65
C THR A 231 12.93 -8.37 -20.16
N PRO A 232 12.53 -7.17 -20.67
CA PRO A 232 11.23 -6.60 -20.35
C PRO A 232 10.08 -7.56 -20.74
N GLY A 233 9.09 -7.68 -19.87
CA GLY A 233 7.92 -8.54 -20.08
C GLY A 233 8.13 -10.02 -19.72
N ARG A 234 9.37 -10.51 -19.69
CA ARG A 234 9.69 -11.87 -19.27
C ARG A 234 10.27 -11.91 -17.86
N ASP A 235 11.32 -11.13 -17.62
CA ASP A 235 12.02 -11.12 -16.34
C ASP A 235 11.46 -10.03 -15.42
N VAL A 236 11.16 -8.86 -16.01
CA VAL A 236 10.60 -7.69 -15.32
C VAL A 236 9.43 -7.14 -16.11
N THR A 237 8.26 -7.02 -15.47
CA THR A 237 7.10 -6.32 -16.00
C THR A 237 6.96 -4.94 -15.38
N LEU A 238 6.04 -4.13 -15.92
CA LEU A 238 5.75 -2.79 -15.44
C LEU A 238 4.39 -2.75 -14.76
N ALA A 239 4.26 -1.89 -13.76
CA ALA A 239 2.99 -1.53 -13.16
C ALA A 239 2.86 -0.01 -13.06
N LEU A 240 1.64 0.49 -13.17
CA LEU A 240 1.30 1.90 -13.05
C LEU A 240 0.37 2.12 -11.88
N ASP A 241 0.54 3.23 -11.19
CA ASP A 241 -0.49 3.86 -10.38
C ASP A 241 -0.85 5.19 -11.05
N CYS A 242 -2.05 5.26 -11.61
CA CYS A 242 -2.51 6.44 -12.33
C CYS A 242 -3.05 7.51 -11.37
N ALA A 243 -3.57 7.12 -10.21
CA ALA A 243 -4.27 7.99 -9.25
C ALA A 243 -5.27 8.93 -9.95
N SER A 244 -6.11 8.36 -10.83
CA SER A 244 -6.90 9.12 -11.82
C SER A 244 -7.93 10.05 -11.19
N SER A 245 -8.31 9.85 -9.93
CA SER A 245 -9.18 10.76 -9.18
C SER A 245 -8.58 12.17 -9.05
N GLU A 246 -7.25 12.29 -8.98
CA GLU A 246 -6.52 13.56 -8.84
C GLU A 246 -6.67 14.50 -10.07
N PHE A 247 -6.95 13.94 -11.23
CA PHE A 247 -7.16 14.71 -12.47
C PHE A 247 -8.53 14.44 -13.14
N TYR A 248 -9.47 13.87 -12.39
CA TYR A 248 -10.86 13.70 -12.87
C TYR A 248 -11.72 14.87 -12.43
N LYS A 249 -12.21 15.64 -13.38
CA LYS A 249 -13.04 16.82 -13.14
C LYS A 249 -14.10 16.96 -14.23
N ASP A 250 -15.33 17.32 -13.84
CA ASP A 250 -16.45 17.55 -14.76
C ASP A 250 -16.67 16.38 -15.74
N GLU A 251 -16.58 15.14 -15.24
CA GLU A 251 -16.67 13.88 -15.98
C GLU A 251 -15.59 13.69 -17.06
N MET A 252 -14.48 14.43 -16.99
CA MET A 252 -13.35 14.37 -17.89
C MET A 252 -12.05 14.09 -17.13
N TYR A 253 -11.12 13.41 -17.79
CA TYR A 253 -9.75 13.21 -17.29
C TYR A 253 -8.86 14.33 -17.82
N ASP A 254 -8.60 15.32 -16.98
CA ASP A 254 -7.88 16.56 -17.34
C ASP A 254 -6.40 16.48 -16.93
N TYR A 255 -5.57 15.95 -17.81
CA TYR A 255 -4.12 15.82 -17.59
C TYR A 255 -3.41 17.18 -17.44
N ARG A 256 -4.05 18.30 -17.88
CA ARG A 256 -3.47 19.65 -17.78
C ARG A 256 -3.24 20.07 -16.33
N ILE A 257 -3.92 19.44 -15.37
CA ILE A 257 -3.71 19.68 -13.93
C ILE A 257 -2.24 19.44 -13.55
N PHE A 258 -1.59 18.44 -14.13
CA PHE A 258 -0.18 18.12 -13.89
C PHE A 258 0.73 18.49 -15.07
N GLU A 259 0.28 18.29 -16.31
CA GLU A 259 1.09 18.43 -17.53
C GLU A 259 1.02 19.83 -18.14
N GLY A 260 0.24 20.76 -17.55
CA GLY A 260 0.05 22.11 -18.04
C GLY A 260 -0.70 22.14 -19.38
N GLU A 261 -0.50 23.20 -20.17
CA GLU A 261 -1.25 23.42 -21.43
C GLU A 261 -1.10 22.28 -22.46
N LYS A 262 -0.07 21.46 -22.36
CA LYS A 262 0.19 20.34 -23.27
C LYS A 262 -0.60 19.08 -22.88
N GLY A 263 -1.13 19.02 -21.67
CA GLY A 263 -1.92 17.92 -21.17
C GLY A 263 -3.20 17.70 -21.97
N ARG A 264 -3.60 16.47 -22.07
CA ARG A 264 -4.83 16.05 -22.74
C ARG A 264 -6.04 16.27 -21.85
N VAL A 265 -7.21 16.39 -22.47
CA VAL A 265 -8.50 16.28 -21.77
C VAL A 265 -9.24 15.15 -22.43
N LEU A 266 -9.50 14.09 -21.70
CA LEU A 266 -10.03 12.84 -22.25
C LEU A 266 -11.41 12.55 -21.65
N THR A 267 -12.31 12.08 -22.49
CA THR A 267 -13.54 11.42 -22.05
C THR A 267 -13.21 10.06 -21.42
N ARG A 268 -14.18 9.43 -20.77
CA ARG A 268 -14.09 8.08 -20.22
C ARG A 268 -13.58 7.07 -21.28
N GLU A 269 -14.15 7.09 -22.45
CA GLU A 269 -13.80 6.17 -23.55
C GLU A 269 -12.38 6.42 -24.09
N GLU A 270 -11.96 7.67 -24.14
CA GLU A 270 -10.61 8.05 -24.57
C GLU A 270 -9.57 7.67 -23.51
N GLN A 271 -9.89 7.82 -22.21
CA GLN A 271 -9.03 7.36 -21.12
C GLN A 271 -8.79 5.84 -21.21
N VAL A 272 -9.85 5.05 -21.36
CA VAL A 272 -9.73 3.59 -21.56
C VAL A 272 -8.87 3.25 -22.77
N LYS A 273 -9.07 3.93 -23.90
CA LYS A 273 -8.26 3.73 -25.12
C LYS A 273 -6.79 4.11 -24.90
N TYR A 274 -6.54 5.17 -24.17
CA TYR A 274 -5.16 5.59 -23.84
C TYR A 274 -4.46 4.54 -22.98
N LEU A 275 -5.08 4.08 -21.89
CA LEU A 275 -4.52 3.03 -21.04
C LEU A 275 -4.28 1.74 -21.84
N LYS A 276 -5.25 1.37 -22.70
CA LYS A 276 -5.08 0.22 -23.59
C LYS A 276 -3.87 0.38 -24.51
N SER A 277 -3.66 1.57 -25.09
CA SER A 277 -2.52 1.82 -25.97
C SER A 277 -1.17 1.69 -25.26
N LEU A 278 -1.10 2.03 -23.96
CA LEU A 278 0.09 1.81 -23.15
C LEU A 278 0.35 0.32 -22.89
N VAL A 279 -0.69 -0.45 -22.54
CA VAL A 279 -0.59 -1.91 -22.36
C VAL A 279 -0.23 -2.63 -23.67
N ASP A 280 -0.70 -2.13 -24.82
CA ASP A 280 -0.36 -2.70 -26.14
C ASP A 280 1.11 -2.42 -26.53
N LYS A 281 1.71 -1.31 -26.04
CA LYS A 281 3.07 -0.88 -26.39
C LYS A 281 4.14 -1.35 -25.39
N TYR A 282 3.81 -1.41 -24.12
CA TYR A 282 4.75 -1.71 -23.03
C TYR A 282 4.32 -2.97 -22.26
N PRO A 283 5.23 -3.69 -21.62
CA PRO A 283 4.91 -4.88 -20.84
C PRO A 283 4.26 -4.53 -19.48
N ILE A 284 3.19 -3.75 -19.52
CA ILE A 284 2.40 -3.35 -18.36
C ILE A 284 1.42 -4.47 -18.05
N ASP A 285 1.55 -5.07 -16.86
CA ASP A 285 0.69 -6.16 -16.41
C ASP A 285 -0.19 -5.76 -15.21
N SER A 286 -0.06 -4.51 -14.71
CA SER A 286 -0.89 -4.00 -13.61
C SER A 286 -1.13 -2.49 -13.75
N ILE A 287 -2.37 -2.05 -13.57
CA ILE A 287 -2.77 -0.63 -13.51
C ILE A 287 -3.63 -0.42 -12.26
N GLU A 288 -3.16 0.44 -11.38
CA GLU A 288 -3.87 0.92 -10.19
C GLU A 288 -4.56 2.24 -10.51
N ASP A 289 -5.81 2.36 -10.08
CA ASP A 289 -6.67 3.54 -10.22
C ASP A 289 -6.61 4.19 -11.60
N GLY A 290 -6.74 3.34 -12.64
CA GLY A 290 -6.77 3.78 -14.04
C GLY A 290 -8.00 4.63 -14.38
N MET A 291 -9.03 4.59 -13.55
CA MET A 291 -10.23 5.43 -13.60
C MET A 291 -10.46 6.04 -12.21
N SER A 292 -11.20 7.15 -12.16
CA SER A 292 -11.58 7.81 -10.90
C SER A 292 -12.44 6.91 -10.01
N GLU A 293 -12.30 7.02 -8.70
CA GLU A 293 -13.13 6.35 -7.68
C GLU A 293 -14.63 6.61 -7.85
N ASN A 294 -15.00 7.73 -8.48
CA ASN A 294 -16.38 8.11 -8.76
C ASN A 294 -16.88 7.66 -10.15
N ASP A 295 -16.00 7.18 -11.04
CA ASP A 295 -16.38 6.74 -12.39
C ASP A 295 -16.57 5.22 -12.51
N TRP A 296 -17.56 4.68 -11.80
CA TRP A 296 -17.88 3.24 -11.80
C TRP A 296 -18.15 2.67 -13.19
N LEU A 297 -18.77 3.45 -14.10
CA LEU A 297 -19.01 3.01 -15.47
C LEU A 297 -17.71 2.96 -16.28
N GLY A 298 -16.78 3.87 -16.01
CA GLY A 298 -15.43 3.83 -16.56
C GLY A 298 -14.68 2.59 -16.11
N TRP A 299 -14.76 2.22 -14.84
CA TRP A 299 -14.18 0.99 -14.33
C TRP A 299 -14.75 -0.27 -14.99
N VAL A 300 -16.08 -0.36 -15.16
CA VAL A 300 -16.69 -1.46 -15.92
C VAL A 300 -16.10 -1.54 -17.32
N ARG A 301 -15.99 -0.39 -17.99
CA ARG A 301 -15.48 -0.33 -19.37
C ARG A 301 -14.00 -0.72 -19.46
N LEU A 302 -13.19 -0.22 -18.54
CA LEU A 302 -11.77 -0.57 -18.45
C LEU A 302 -11.58 -2.07 -18.21
N THR A 303 -12.39 -2.64 -17.31
CA THR A 303 -12.33 -4.08 -17.00
C THR A 303 -12.72 -4.94 -18.20
N GLN A 304 -13.73 -4.54 -18.98
CA GLN A 304 -14.10 -5.23 -20.21
C GLN A 304 -12.99 -5.21 -21.27
N GLU A 305 -12.22 -4.12 -21.36
CA GLU A 305 -11.18 -3.96 -22.37
C GLU A 305 -9.83 -4.59 -21.99
N LEU A 306 -9.49 -4.61 -20.71
CA LEU A 306 -8.16 -4.98 -20.25
C LEU A 306 -8.12 -6.08 -19.18
N GLY A 307 -9.25 -6.42 -18.56
CA GLY A 307 -9.26 -7.31 -17.39
C GLY A 307 -8.70 -8.71 -17.62
N ASP A 308 -8.76 -9.23 -18.85
CA ASP A 308 -8.18 -10.54 -19.21
C ASP A 308 -6.66 -10.50 -19.42
N ARG A 309 -6.07 -9.30 -19.55
CA ARG A 309 -4.66 -9.10 -19.92
C ARG A 309 -3.85 -8.35 -18.88
N CYS A 310 -4.53 -7.60 -18.01
CA CYS A 310 -3.92 -6.69 -17.09
C CYS A 310 -4.62 -6.77 -15.73
N GLN A 311 -3.85 -6.76 -14.66
CA GLN A 311 -4.36 -6.59 -13.31
C GLN A 311 -4.86 -5.15 -13.16
N LEU A 312 -6.13 -4.99 -12.83
CA LEU A 312 -6.78 -3.71 -12.60
C LEU A 312 -7.06 -3.56 -11.11
N VAL A 313 -6.31 -2.67 -10.46
CA VAL A 313 -6.28 -2.54 -9.01
C VAL A 313 -7.10 -1.35 -8.58
N GLY A 314 -8.11 -1.58 -7.73
CA GLY A 314 -8.82 -0.49 -7.05
C GLY A 314 -8.17 -0.17 -5.72
N ASP A 315 -7.61 1.04 -5.59
CA ASP A 315 -7.15 1.66 -4.34
C ASP A 315 -8.23 2.59 -3.80
N ASP A 316 -8.36 3.79 -4.32
CA ASP A 316 -9.40 4.75 -3.91
C ASP A 316 -10.80 4.22 -4.20
N LEU A 317 -10.95 3.41 -5.25
CA LEU A 317 -12.22 2.75 -5.59
C LEU A 317 -12.76 1.87 -4.45
N PHE A 318 -11.90 1.18 -3.70
CA PHE A 318 -12.31 0.19 -2.71
C PHE A 318 -11.94 0.57 -1.27
N VAL A 319 -10.93 1.42 -1.08
CA VAL A 319 -10.44 1.91 0.23
C VAL A 319 -10.34 0.82 1.31
N THR A 320 -9.92 -0.39 0.90
CA THR A 320 -9.84 -1.59 1.77
C THR A 320 -11.17 -1.95 2.45
N ASN A 321 -12.29 -1.49 1.93
CA ASN A 321 -13.62 -1.62 2.54
C ASN A 321 -14.47 -2.68 1.83
N VAL A 322 -14.96 -3.67 2.59
CA VAL A 322 -15.78 -4.78 2.08
C VAL A 322 -17.06 -4.31 1.35
N HIS A 323 -17.63 -3.16 1.73
CA HIS A 323 -18.81 -2.61 1.09
C HIS A 323 -18.52 -2.17 -0.35
N TYR A 324 -17.46 -1.38 -0.55
CA TYR A 324 -17.06 -0.92 -1.88
C TYR A 324 -16.50 -2.06 -2.74
N LEU A 325 -15.70 -2.96 -2.13
CA LEU A 325 -15.23 -4.15 -2.82
C LEU A 325 -16.39 -5.03 -3.31
N LYS A 326 -17.41 -5.25 -2.46
CA LYS A 326 -18.62 -6.01 -2.84
C LYS A 326 -19.35 -5.34 -4.00
N LYS A 327 -19.50 -4.02 -3.98
CA LYS A 327 -20.07 -3.26 -5.10
C LYS A 327 -19.29 -3.47 -6.39
N GLY A 328 -17.95 -3.42 -6.34
CA GLY A 328 -17.09 -3.67 -7.50
C GLY A 328 -17.24 -5.07 -8.06
N ILE A 329 -17.27 -6.08 -7.18
CA ILE A 329 -17.51 -7.48 -7.56
C ILE A 329 -18.86 -7.63 -8.28
N ASP A 330 -19.93 -7.05 -7.70
CA ASP A 330 -21.28 -7.13 -8.28
C ASP A 330 -21.41 -6.42 -9.63
N MET A 331 -20.60 -5.38 -9.86
CA MET A 331 -20.54 -4.63 -11.11
C MET A 331 -19.52 -5.18 -12.11
N ASN A 332 -18.70 -6.18 -11.75
CA ASN A 332 -17.56 -6.65 -12.53
C ASN A 332 -16.56 -5.52 -12.83
N CYS A 333 -16.20 -4.74 -11.82
CA CYS A 333 -15.23 -3.66 -11.87
C CYS A 333 -13.90 -4.10 -11.27
N ALA A 334 -12.78 -3.85 -11.95
CA ALA A 334 -11.44 -4.26 -11.51
C ALA A 334 -11.29 -5.80 -11.40
N ASN A 335 -10.14 -6.28 -10.97
CA ASN A 335 -9.87 -7.69 -10.67
C ASN A 335 -8.85 -7.85 -9.53
N ALA A 336 -8.50 -6.74 -8.89
CA ALA A 336 -7.62 -6.70 -7.73
C ALA A 336 -7.97 -5.52 -6.81
N ILE A 337 -7.60 -5.65 -5.54
CA ILE A 337 -7.71 -4.60 -4.52
C ILE A 337 -6.35 -4.25 -3.96
N LEU A 338 -6.07 -2.96 -3.78
CA LEU A 338 -4.98 -2.50 -2.94
C LEU A 338 -5.43 -2.51 -1.48
N VAL A 339 -4.61 -3.05 -0.60
CA VAL A 339 -4.95 -3.23 0.82
C VAL A 339 -4.06 -2.34 1.68
N LYS A 340 -4.64 -1.31 2.27
CA LYS A 340 -4.00 -0.36 3.18
C LYS A 340 -4.70 -0.40 4.53
N LEU A 341 -4.03 -0.92 5.56
CA LEU A 341 -4.65 -1.15 6.86
C LEU A 341 -5.29 0.10 7.48
N ASN A 342 -4.68 1.27 7.27
CA ASN A 342 -5.19 2.51 7.84
C ASN A 342 -6.40 3.10 7.10
N GLN A 343 -6.68 2.66 5.86
CA GLN A 343 -7.91 3.05 5.13
C GLN A 343 -9.17 2.51 5.79
N ILE A 344 -9.05 1.38 6.50
CA ILE A 344 -10.18 0.74 7.20
C ILE A 344 -10.02 0.78 8.73
N GLY A 345 -8.81 0.68 9.26
CA GLY A 345 -8.46 0.99 10.64
C GLY A 345 -8.52 -0.14 11.66
N THR A 346 -8.71 -1.40 11.26
CA THR A 346 -8.49 -2.58 12.11
C THR A 346 -7.89 -3.73 11.32
N LEU A 347 -7.17 -4.61 12.00
CA LEU A 347 -6.64 -5.84 11.41
C LEU A 347 -7.77 -6.79 10.97
N THR A 348 -8.83 -6.91 11.77
CA THR A 348 -9.97 -7.77 11.47
C THR A 348 -10.66 -7.35 10.17
N GLU A 349 -11.01 -6.06 10.01
CA GLU A 349 -11.65 -5.57 8.78
C GLU A 349 -10.73 -5.69 7.56
N THR A 350 -9.42 -5.51 7.76
CA THR A 350 -8.42 -5.73 6.69
C THR A 350 -8.42 -7.17 6.22
N LEU A 351 -8.39 -8.14 7.15
CA LEU A 351 -8.44 -9.57 6.81
C LEU A 351 -9.77 -9.96 6.17
N GLU A 352 -10.87 -9.35 6.57
CA GLU A 352 -12.20 -9.55 5.94
C GLU A 352 -12.20 -9.08 4.48
N ALA A 353 -11.59 -7.92 4.18
CA ALA A 353 -11.48 -7.40 2.82
C ALA A 353 -10.60 -8.31 1.94
N ILE A 354 -9.44 -8.77 2.44
CA ILE A 354 -8.56 -9.71 1.73
C ILE A 354 -9.31 -11.03 1.45
N ALA A 355 -9.98 -11.58 2.45
CA ALA A 355 -10.72 -12.83 2.30
C ALA A 355 -11.88 -12.71 1.30
N LEU A 356 -12.59 -11.56 1.30
CA LEU A 356 -13.65 -11.29 0.33
C LEU A 356 -13.10 -11.22 -1.10
N ALA A 357 -11.97 -10.51 -1.30
CA ALA A 357 -11.29 -10.41 -2.59
C ALA A 357 -10.92 -11.80 -3.12
N GLN A 358 -10.15 -12.57 -2.36
CA GLN A 358 -9.63 -13.88 -2.75
C GLN A 358 -10.76 -14.89 -3.05
N ARG A 359 -11.83 -14.91 -2.26
CA ARG A 359 -12.99 -15.78 -2.48
C ARG A 359 -13.78 -15.48 -3.75
N ASN A 360 -13.62 -14.28 -4.30
CA ASN A 360 -14.27 -13.85 -5.53
C ASN A 360 -13.30 -13.75 -6.72
N GLY A 361 -12.10 -14.33 -6.61
CA GLY A 361 -11.10 -14.34 -7.69
C GLY A 361 -10.36 -13.03 -7.89
N TYR A 362 -10.52 -12.05 -7.00
CA TYR A 362 -9.73 -10.81 -7.00
C TYR A 362 -8.38 -11.06 -6.32
N LYS A 363 -7.34 -10.48 -6.88
CA LYS A 363 -6.03 -10.45 -6.22
C LYS A 363 -6.01 -9.38 -5.12
N ALA A 364 -5.22 -9.60 -4.07
CA ALA A 364 -4.98 -8.61 -3.02
C ALA A 364 -3.51 -8.20 -3.06
N ILE A 365 -3.23 -6.90 -3.09
CA ILE A 365 -1.88 -6.34 -3.03
C ILE A 365 -1.74 -5.64 -1.67
N ILE A 366 -0.87 -6.11 -0.81
CA ILE A 366 -0.63 -5.47 0.48
C ILE A 366 0.25 -4.23 0.24
N SER A 367 -0.18 -3.08 0.77
CA SER A 367 0.42 -1.80 0.43
C SER A 367 0.85 -0.99 1.65
N HIS A 368 1.92 -0.21 1.46
CA HIS A 368 2.36 0.87 2.32
C HIS A 368 1.49 2.13 2.12
N ARG A 369 1.89 3.22 2.79
CA ARG A 369 1.43 4.58 2.48
C ARG A 369 2.63 5.49 2.20
N SER A 370 2.35 6.71 1.70
CA SER A 370 3.42 7.70 1.44
C SER A 370 4.17 8.12 2.71
N GLY A 371 3.49 8.29 3.83
CA GLY A 371 4.10 8.44 5.16
C GLY A 371 4.19 7.11 5.89
N GLU A 372 5.37 6.53 5.96
CA GLU A 372 5.64 5.25 6.60
C GLU A 372 6.47 5.40 7.88
N THR A 373 6.52 4.32 8.64
CA THR A 373 7.38 4.15 9.81
C THR A 373 8.30 2.93 9.59
N GLU A 374 9.12 2.59 10.56
CA GLU A 374 9.94 1.37 10.53
C GLU A 374 9.12 0.08 10.76
N ASP A 375 7.82 0.20 11.02
CA ASP A 375 6.92 -0.94 11.23
C ASP A 375 6.87 -1.84 9.98
N THR A 376 6.98 -3.16 10.17
CA THR A 376 7.05 -4.15 9.09
C THR A 376 5.82 -5.03 8.98
N THR A 377 4.72 -4.68 9.65
CA THR A 377 3.49 -5.49 9.69
C THR A 377 3.00 -5.90 8.31
N ILE A 378 3.07 -5.00 7.31
CA ILE A 378 2.61 -5.30 5.95
C ILE A 378 3.43 -6.40 5.27
N ALA A 379 4.71 -6.56 5.60
CA ALA A 379 5.53 -7.66 5.10
C ALA A 379 5.05 -9.01 5.68
N ASP A 380 4.84 -9.07 7.00
CA ASP A 380 4.28 -10.26 7.65
C ASP A 380 2.85 -10.57 7.15
N LEU A 381 2.00 -9.53 6.98
CA LEU A 381 0.63 -9.68 6.49
C LEU A 381 0.59 -10.26 5.06
N SER A 382 1.48 -9.80 4.18
CA SER A 382 1.51 -10.29 2.78
C SER A 382 1.78 -11.80 2.70
N VAL A 383 2.68 -12.31 3.55
CA VAL A 383 2.98 -13.74 3.63
C VAL A 383 1.86 -14.49 4.37
N ALA A 384 1.34 -13.93 5.46
CA ALA A 384 0.26 -14.54 6.23
C ALA A 384 -0.99 -14.84 5.41
N THR A 385 -1.31 -13.97 4.46
CA THR A 385 -2.52 -14.05 3.63
C THR A 385 -2.29 -14.67 2.26
N ASP A 386 -1.05 -15.12 1.98
CA ASP A 386 -0.65 -15.62 0.66
C ASP A 386 -1.08 -14.66 -0.47
N SER A 387 -0.97 -13.35 -0.24
CA SER A 387 -1.42 -12.32 -1.19
C SER A 387 -0.63 -12.33 -2.50
N GLY A 388 0.57 -12.87 -2.47
CA GLY A 388 1.45 -13.02 -3.65
C GLY A 388 2.05 -11.73 -4.18
N GLN A 389 1.66 -10.57 -3.66
CA GLN A 389 2.12 -9.25 -4.10
C GLN A 389 2.22 -8.26 -2.94
N ILE A 390 3.19 -7.35 -3.01
CA ILE A 390 3.36 -6.24 -2.07
C ILE A 390 3.78 -4.97 -2.81
N LYS A 391 3.14 -3.83 -2.50
CA LYS A 391 3.53 -2.49 -2.93
C LYS A 391 4.10 -1.76 -1.72
N THR A 392 5.42 -1.59 -1.64
CA THR A 392 6.05 -1.00 -0.45
C THR A 392 7.19 -0.03 -0.77
N GLY A 393 7.03 0.69 -1.87
CA GLY A 393 7.97 1.73 -2.30
C GLY A 393 9.15 1.20 -3.07
N SER A 394 10.19 2.02 -3.16
CA SER A 394 11.39 1.75 -3.95
C SER A 394 12.48 1.06 -3.13
N LEU A 395 13.66 0.97 -3.72
CA LEU A 395 14.88 0.35 -3.19
C LEU A 395 15.79 1.38 -2.50
N SER A 396 15.20 2.41 -1.94
CA SER A 396 15.85 3.44 -1.14
C SER A 396 14.89 3.93 -0.04
N ARG A 397 15.40 4.62 0.99
CA ARG A 397 14.74 5.04 2.24
C ARG A 397 14.49 3.86 3.19
N SER A 398 14.98 4.01 4.42
CA SER A 398 15.06 2.91 5.40
C SER A 398 13.72 2.30 5.76
N GLU A 399 12.66 3.11 5.83
CA GLU A 399 11.30 2.65 6.14
C GLU A 399 10.70 1.77 5.05
N ARG A 400 11.15 1.89 3.78
CA ARG A 400 10.79 0.99 2.68
C ARG A 400 11.62 -0.28 2.75
N ILE A 401 12.93 -0.12 2.84
CA ILE A 401 13.90 -1.23 2.94
C ILE A 401 13.63 -2.14 4.15
N ALA A 402 13.12 -1.61 5.25
CA ALA A 402 12.74 -2.40 6.42
C ALA A 402 11.75 -3.53 6.07
N LYS A 403 10.75 -3.27 5.19
CA LYS A 403 9.78 -4.28 4.75
C LYS A 403 10.44 -5.34 3.87
N TYR A 404 11.32 -4.94 2.95
CA TYR A 404 12.08 -5.88 2.11
C TYR A 404 13.03 -6.74 2.95
N ASN A 405 13.76 -6.15 3.89
CA ASN A 405 14.62 -6.89 4.82
C ASN A 405 13.82 -7.87 5.70
N ARG A 406 12.59 -7.51 6.08
CA ARG A 406 11.69 -8.43 6.81
C ARG A 406 11.30 -9.61 5.93
N LEU A 407 11.00 -9.41 4.65
CA LEU A 407 10.66 -10.49 3.71
C LEU A 407 11.86 -11.41 3.44
N LEU A 408 13.08 -10.87 3.30
CA LEU A 408 14.30 -11.68 3.22
C LEU A 408 14.46 -12.60 4.44
N LYS A 409 14.21 -12.05 5.63
CA LYS A 409 14.26 -12.84 6.86
C LYS A 409 13.18 -13.92 6.91
N ILE A 410 11.96 -13.64 6.44
CA ILE A 410 10.90 -14.62 6.33
C ILE A 410 11.29 -15.73 5.33
N GLU A 411 11.86 -15.37 4.18
CA GLU A 411 12.36 -16.34 3.19
C GLU A 411 13.37 -17.31 3.82
N GLU A 412 14.32 -16.79 4.61
CA GLU A 412 15.29 -17.60 5.35
C GLU A 412 14.62 -18.49 6.41
N GLU A 413 13.66 -17.97 7.18
CA GLU A 413 12.88 -18.71 8.18
C GLU A 413 12.09 -19.89 7.56
N LEU A 414 11.64 -19.77 6.31
CA LEU A 414 10.90 -20.79 5.57
C LEU A 414 11.79 -21.93 5.04
N LYS A 415 13.12 -21.81 5.06
CA LYS A 415 14.10 -22.88 4.78
C LYS A 415 13.84 -23.65 3.48
N GLY A 416 13.63 -22.95 2.37
CA GLY A 416 13.41 -23.57 1.06
C GLY A 416 11.98 -24.05 0.81
N GLN A 417 11.04 -23.80 1.74
CA GLN A 417 9.59 -24.00 1.51
C GLN A 417 8.91 -22.76 0.94
N ALA A 418 9.64 -21.64 0.84
CA ALA A 418 9.14 -20.41 0.27
C ALA A 418 8.77 -20.60 -1.22
N VAL A 419 7.61 -20.08 -1.60
CA VAL A 419 7.17 -19.96 -2.98
C VAL A 419 7.16 -18.48 -3.34
N TYR A 420 7.76 -18.12 -4.46
CA TYR A 420 7.79 -16.72 -4.91
C TYR A 420 6.60 -16.40 -5.80
N GLY A 421 5.79 -15.46 -5.40
CA GLY A 421 4.56 -15.11 -6.09
C GLY A 421 3.52 -16.23 -6.05
N LEU A 422 2.33 -15.94 -6.53
CA LEU A 422 1.32 -16.98 -6.81
C LEU A 422 1.69 -17.65 -8.13
N LEU A 423 1.84 -18.96 -8.12
CA LEU A 423 1.86 -19.72 -9.36
C LEU A 423 0.49 -19.52 -10.04
N VAL A 424 0.48 -18.74 -11.11
CA VAL A 424 -0.71 -18.51 -11.95
C VAL A 424 -0.93 -19.73 -12.83
#